data_7dabf7c93cdd9431fe71474b059c096c
#
_entry.id   7dabf7c93cdd9431fe71474b059c096c
#
_cell.length_a   1.000
_cell.length_b   1.000
_cell.length_c   1.000
_cell.angle_alpha   90.00
_cell.angle_beta   90.00
_cell.angle_gamma   90.00
#
_symmetry.space_group_name_H-M   'P 1'
#
loop_
_entity.id
_entity.type
_entity.pdbx_description
1 polymer ?
#
loop_
_entity_poly.entity_id
_entity_poly.type
_entity_poly.pdbx_seq_one_letter_code
_entity_poly.pdbx_strand_id
1 'polypeptide(L)'
;MAENENRQRALEDALKKIEKSYGKGAVMKLGEKVDTQIQTVSSGSLALDIALGVGGFPRGRIIEVYGPESSGKTTVALHAVAEVQKRGGVAAFIDAEHALDPEYAKALGVNIDELLLSQPDTGEQGLGIADALVASGAVDIVIVDSVAALV
;
A
#
# COMPACT_ATOMS: atom_id res chain seq x y z
N MET A 1 1.94 -49.52 -8.07
CA MET A 1 2.30 -48.52 -9.08
C MET A 1 1.06 -48.00 -9.81
N ALA A 2 0.18 -48.83 -10.36
CA ALA A 2 -1.01 -48.41 -11.11
C ALA A 2 -2.04 -47.55 -10.29
N GLU A 3 -2.19 -47.80 -9.00
CA GLU A 3 -3.11 -47.05 -8.14
C GLU A 3 -2.66 -45.58 -7.92
N ASN A 4 -1.37 -45.33 -7.87
CA ASN A 4 -0.81 -44.01 -7.71
C ASN A 4 -0.92 -43.19 -9.01
N GLU A 5 -0.78 -43.82 -10.16
CA GLU A 5 -0.97 -43.19 -11.49
C GLU A 5 -2.43 -42.80 -11.71
N ASN A 6 -3.39 -43.64 -11.30
CA ASN A 6 -4.81 -43.31 -11.41
C ASN A 6 -5.21 -42.15 -10.50
N ARG A 7 -4.65 -42.05 -9.29
CA ARG A 7 -4.87 -40.90 -8.39
C ARG A 7 -4.28 -39.61 -8.96
N GLN A 8 -3.11 -39.69 -9.57
CA GLN A 8 -2.45 -38.51 -10.17
C GLN A 8 -3.25 -37.98 -11.36
N ARG A 9 -3.73 -38.85 -12.26
CA ARG A 9 -4.60 -38.46 -13.38
C ARG A 9 -5.92 -37.85 -12.90
N ALA A 10 -6.56 -38.45 -11.91
CA ALA A 10 -7.78 -37.91 -11.34
C ALA A 10 -7.59 -36.51 -10.74
N LEU A 11 -6.45 -36.27 -10.08
CA LEU A 11 -6.08 -34.95 -9.54
C LEU A 11 -5.85 -33.91 -10.66
N GLU A 12 -5.12 -34.28 -11.70
CA GLU A 12 -4.87 -33.41 -12.86
C GLU A 12 -6.18 -33.02 -13.57
N ASP A 13 -7.09 -33.98 -13.76
CA ASP A 13 -8.39 -33.70 -14.37
C ASP A 13 -9.27 -32.81 -13.51
N ALA A 14 -9.22 -32.98 -12.19
CA ALA A 14 -9.90 -32.10 -11.25
C ALA A 14 -9.33 -30.66 -11.29
N LEU A 15 -8.00 -30.51 -11.30
CA LEU A 15 -7.34 -29.21 -11.41
C LEU A 15 -7.67 -28.51 -12.73
N LYS A 16 -7.69 -29.23 -13.87
CA LYS A 16 -8.10 -28.67 -15.16
C LYS A 16 -9.57 -28.19 -15.17
N LYS A 17 -10.46 -28.95 -14.53
CA LYS A 17 -11.88 -28.54 -14.40
C LYS A 17 -12.02 -27.28 -13.57
N ILE A 18 -11.28 -27.19 -12.44
CA ILE A 18 -11.29 -26.02 -11.57
C ILE A 18 -10.75 -24.79 -12.34
N GLU A 19 -9.61 -24.95 -13.02
CA GLU A 19 -9.02 -23.88 -13.84
C GLU A 19 -9.98 -23.37 -14.93
N LYS A 20 -10.72 -24.28 -15.56
CA LYS A 20 -11.73 -23.92 -16.57
C LYS A 20 -12.93 -23.19 -15.99
N SER A 21 -13.35 -23.53 -14.77
CA SER A 21 -14.55 -22.97 -14.14
C SER A 21 -14.27 -21.67 -13.39
N TYR A 22 -13.08 -21.52 -12.79
CA TYR A 22 -12.74 -20.45 -11.85
C TYR A 22 -11.53 -19.61 -12.28
N GLY A 23 -10.89 -19.96 -13.41
CA GLY A 23 -9.71 -19.27 -13.93
C GLY A 23 -8.38 -19.84 -13.44
N LYS A 24 -7.28 -19.40 -14.11
CA LYS A 24 -5.92 -19.79 -13.75
C LYS A 24 -5.57 -19.30 -12.35
N GLY A 25 -4.96 -20.15 -11.53
CA GLY A 25 -4.56 -19.82 -10.18
C GLY A 25 -5.64 -20.04 -9.11
N ALA A 26 -6.83 -20.54 -9.45
CA ALA A 26 -7.86 -20.87 -8.48
C ALA A 26 -7.41 -21.94 -7.47
N VAL A 27 -6.53 -22.85 -7.90
CA VAL A 27 -5.81 -23.80 -7.05
C VAL A 27 -4.34 -23.81 -7.45
N MET A 28 -3.45 -23.66 -6.49
CA MET A 28 -2.00 -23.69 -6.70
C MET A 28 -1.32 -24.41 -5.54
N LYS A 29 -0.14 -24.95 -5.77
CA LYS A 29 0.70 -25.47 -4.69
C LYS A 29 1.35 -24.33 -3.95
N LEU A 30 1.31 -24.34 -2.62
CA LEU A 30 1.88 -23.28 -1.79
C LEU A 30 3.37 -23.00 -2.06
N GLY A 31 4.10 -23.99 -2.54
CA GLY A 31 5.52 -23.86 -2.92
C GLY A 31 5.75 -23.39 -4.37
N GLU A 32 4.73 -23.33 -5.20
CA GLU A 32 4.85 -22.71 -6.52
C GLU A 32 4.91 -21.20 -6.34
N LYS A 33 6.06 -20.61 -6.68
CA LYS A 33 6.20 -19.14 -6.74
C LYS A 33 5.24 -18.64 -7.81
N VAL A 34 4.10 -18.11 -7.40
CA VAL A 34 3.35 -17.19 -8.23
C VAL A 34 4.27 -15.98 -8.36
N ASP A 35 4.79 -15.73 -9.55
CA ASP A 35 5.55 -14.52 -9.86
C ASP A 35 4.56 -13.33 -9.90
N THR A 36 3.99 -13.04 -8.75
CA THR A 36 3.21 -11.84 -8.53
C THR A 36 4.21 -10.71 -8.38
N GLN A 37 4.52 -10.03 -9.48
CA GLN A 37 5.20 -8.75 -9.43
C GLN A 37 4.33 -7.79 -8.62
N ILE A 38 4.61 -7.72 -7.32
CA ILE A 38 3.95 -6.78 -6.42
C ILE A 38 4.45 -5.38 -6.79
N GLN A 39 3.57 -4.53 -7.28
CA GLN A 39 3.90 -3.14 -7.50
C GLN A 39 4.11 -2.44 -6.16
N THR A 40 5.17 -1.68 -6.05
CA THR A 40 5.56 -1.00 -4.82
C THR A 40 5.85 0.49 -5.04
N VAL A 41 5.75 1.23 -3.96
CA VAL A 41 6.25 2.60 -3.81
C VAL A 41 7.47 2.54 -2.91
N SER A 42 8.59 3.12 -3.32
CA SER A 42 9.78 3.24 -2.47
C SER A 42 9.45 4.03 -1.19
N SER A 43 10.04 3.63 -0.09
CA SER A 43 9.98 4.37 1.16
C SER A 43 10.92 5.60 1.17
N GLY A 44 11.75 5.76 0.14
CA GLY A 44 12.84 6.74 0.12
C GLY A 44 14.09 6.29 0.87
N SER A 45 14.06 5.14 1.53
CA SER A 45 15.19 4.53 2.22
C SER A 45 15.50 3.15 1.64
N LEU A 46 16.67 3.02 1.04
CA LEU A 46 17.11 1.73 0.46
C LEU A 46 17.13 0.61 1.52
N ALA A 47 17.55 0.91 2.73
CA ALA A 47 17.60 -0.07 3.82
C ALA A 47 16.20 -0.57 4.20
N LEU A 48 15.22 0.34 4.28
CA LEU A 48 13.83 -0.01 4.57
C LEU A 48 13.21 -0.79 3.40
N ASP A 49 13.44 -0.38 2.16
CA ASP A 49 12.94 -1.07 0.98
C ASP A 49 13.45 -2.51 0.89
N ILE A 50 14.72 -2.74 1.24
CA ILE A 50 15.30 -4.10 1.33
C ILE A 50 14.66 -4.89 2.47
N ALA A 51 14.49 -4.27 3.65
CA ALA A 51 13.91 -4.92 4.82
C ALA A 51 12.45 -5.34 4.61
N LEU A 52 11.68 -4.60 3.80
CA LEU A 52 10.31 -4.93 3.42
C LEU A 52 10.23 -6.15 2.48
N GLY A 53 11.34 -6.57 1.88
CA GLY A 53 11.45 -7.78 1.08
C GLY A 53 10.86 -7.70 -0.34
N VAL A 54 10.03 -6.68 -0.62
CA VAL A 54 9.39 -6.46 -1.92
C VAL A 54 9.86 -5.17 -2.60
N GLY A 55 10.83 -4.47 -2.01
CA GLY A 55 11.42 -3.27 -2.58
C GLY A 55 10.64 -1.97 -2.34
N GLY A 56 9.83 -1.93 -1.28
CA GLY A 56 9.06 -0.76 -0.89
C GLY A 56 7.69 -1.10 -0.32
N PHE A 57 6.85 -0.10 -0.16
CA PHE A 57 5.48 -0.27 0.29
C PHE A 57 4.61 -0.88 -0.82
N PRO A 58 3.90 -2.00 -0.58
CA PRO A 58 3.08 -2.64 -1.60
C PRO A 58 1.85 -1.77 -1.94
N ARG A 59 1.59 -1.57 -3.23
CA ARG A 59 0.41 -0.84 -3.71
C ARG A 59 -0.88 -1.62 -3.45
N GLY A 60 -1.97 -0.89 -3.27
CA GLY A 60 -3.29 -1.46 -3.02
C GLY A 60 -3.40 -2.15 -1.66
N ARG A 61 -2.65 -1.70 -0.67
CA ARG A 61 -2.67 -2.21 0.71
C ARG A 61 -2.80 -1.06 1.70
N ILE A 62 -3.41 -1.37 2.84
CA ILE A 62 -3.38 -0.50 4.03
C ILE A 62 -2.10 -0.85 4.78
N ILE A 63 -1.29 0.18 5.07
CA ILE A 63 -0.01 0.06 5.75
C ILE A 63 -0.08 0.88 7.02
N GLU A 64 0.16 0.23 8.15
CA GLU A 64 0.23 0.89 9.44
C GLU A 64 1.70 1.12 9.81
N VAL A 65 2.03 2.37 10.17
CA VAL A 65 3.33 2.77 10.71
C VAL A 65 3.11 3.25 12.13
N TYR A 66 3.64 2.53 13.10
CA TYR A 66 3.45 2.84 14.52
C TYR A 66 4.77 2.94 15.26
N GLY A 67 4.76 3.64 16.40
CA GLY A 67 5.92 3.87 17.25
C GLY A 67 5.68 5.03 18.22
N PRO A 68 6.60 5.28 19.14
CA PRO A 68 6.51 6.39 20.08
C PRO A 68 6.51 7.75 19.37
N GLU A 69 6.16 8.79 20.09
CA GLU A 69 6.27 10.17 19.61
C GLU A 69 7.72 10.47 19.15
N SER A 70 7.83 11.34 18.17
CA SER A 70 9.13 11.75 17.58
C SER A 70 9.99 10.60 17.03
N SER A 71 9.40 9.44 16.74
CA SER A 71 10.12 8.29 16.18
C SER A 71 10.32 8.35 14.67
N GLY A 72 9.78 9.36 13.99
CA GLY A 72 9.91 9.54 12.54
C GLY A 72 8.77 8.94 11.71
N LYS A 73 7.60 8.64 12.29
CA LYS A 73 6.44 8.13 11.55
C LYS A 73 6.02 9.06 10.40
N THR A 74 5.80 10.32 10.71
CA THR A 74 5.45 11.36 9.71
C THR A 74 6.56 11.54 8.67
N THR A 75 7.82 11.45 9.09
CA THR A 75 8.99 11.51 8.19
C THR A 75 8.94 10.39 7.14
N VAL A 76 8.68 9.16 7.55
CA VAL A 76 8.54 8.00 6.65
C VAL A 76 7.37 8.20 5.69
N ALA A 77 6.23 8.70 6.18
CA ALA A 77 5.05 8.98 5.37
C ALA A 77 5.35 10.06 4.31
N LEU A 78 6.02 11.16 4.69
CA LEU A 78 6.38 12.24 3.76
C LEU A 78 7.40 11.80 2.71
N HIS A 79 8.34 10.92 3.05
CA HIS A 79 9.24 10.33 2.06
C HIS A 79 8.48 9.47 1.04
N ALA A 80 7.51 8.68 1.48
CA ALA A 80 6.68 7.89 0.57
C ALA A 80 5.86 8.80 -0.38
N VAL A 81 5.33 9.92 0.13
CA VAL A 81 4.67 10.95 -0.68
C VAL A 81 5.62 11.51 -1.75
N ALA A 82 6.83 11.91 -1.34
CA ALA A 82 7.84 12.43 -2.27
C ALA A 82 8.19 11.42 -3.37
N GLU A 83 8.33 10.14 -3.02
CA GLU A 83 8.63 9.07 -4.00
C GLU A 83 7.48 8.83 -4.98
N VAL A 84 6.23 8.94 -4.53
CA VAL A 84 5.05 8.88 -5.43
C VAL A 84 5.04 10.07 -6.39
N GLN A 85 5.24 11.28 -5.88
CA GLN A 85 5.24 12.51 -6.70
C GLN A 85 6.38 12.53 -7.72
N LYS A 86 7.59 12.04 -7.38
CA LYS A 86 8.72 11.89 -8.31
C LYS A 86 8.38 11.03 -9.53
N ARG A 87 7.42 10.12 -9.40
CA ARG A 87 6.94 9.24 -10.49
C ARG A 87 5.71 9.81 -11.21
N GLY A 88 5.32 11.05 -10.90
CA GLY A 88 4.14 11.70 -11.47
C GLY A 88 2.83 11.25 -10.85
N GLY A 89 2.87 10.57 -9.71
CA GLY A 89 1.68 10.14 -8.96
C GLY A 89 1.09 11.25 -8.11
N VAL A 90 -0.19 11.09 -7.77
CA VAL A 90 -0.97 12.02 -6.95
C VAL A 90 -0.98 11.53 -5.50
N ALA A 91 -0.68 12.42 -4.57
CA ALA A 91 -0.64 12.16 -3.14
C ALA A 91 -1.64 13.02 -2.38
N ALA A 92 -2.28 12.43 -1.37
CA ALA A 92 -3.14 13.13 -0.43
C ALA A 92 -2.67 12.89 1.01
N PHE A 93 -2.75 13.93 1.83
CA PHE A 93 -2.39 13.90 3.23
C PHE A 93 -3.56 14.41 4.07
N ILE A 94 -4.07 13.56 4.94
CA ILE A 94 -5.13 13.87 5.91
C ILE A 94 -4.44 14.09 7.25
N ASP A 95 -4.27 15.37 7.59
CA ASP A 95 -3.60 15.84 8.80
C ASP A 95 -4.61 16.05 9.91
N ALA A 96 -4.94 14.98 10.63
CA ALA A 96 -5.88 15.02 11.73
C ALA A 96 -5.31 15.67 13.00
N GLU A 97 -3.98 15.84 13.07
CA GLU A 97 -3.31 16.53 14.19
C GLU A 97 -3.10 18.03 13.92
N HIS A 98 -3.35 18.50 12.69
CA HIS A 98 -3.09 19.88 12.26
C HIS A 98 -1.62 20.31 12.52
N ALA A 99 -0.69 19.37 12.36
CA ALA A 99 0.71 19.51 12.73
C ALA A 99 1.69 19.40 11.55
N LEU A 100 1.20 19.25 10.34
CA LEU A 100 2.06 19.16 9.15
C LEU A 100 2.76 20.48 8.91
N ASP A 101 4.10 20.44 8.96
CA ASP A 101 4.98 21.56 8.62
C ASP A 101 5.31 21.53 7.11
N PRO A 102 4.86 22.53 6.33
CA PRO A 102 5.11 22.58 4.88
C PRO A 102 6.61 22.73 4.55
N GLU A 103 7.39 23.47 5.35
CA GLU A 103 8.81 23.66 5.10
C GLU A 103 9.57 22.36 5.34
N TYR A 104 9.20 21.61 6.37
CA TYR A 104 9.75 20.29 6.63
C TYR A 104 9.40 19.30 5.51
N ALA A 105 8.14 19.26 5.07
CA ALA A 105 7.71 18.41 3.95
C ALA A 105 8.51 18.73 2.68
N LYS A 106 8.69 20.01 2.35
CA LYS A 106 9.48 20.47 1.22
C LYS A 106 10.96 20.06 1.35
N ALA A 107 11.55 20.17 2.54
CA ALA A 107 12.93 19.74 2.79
C ALA A 107 13.12 18.22 2.56
N LEU A 108 12.09 17.41 2.77
CA LEU A 108 12.08 15.97 2.48
C LEU A 108 11.81 15.63 1.00
N GLY A 109 11.59 16.64 0.16
CA GLY A 109 11.39 16.48 -1.27
C GLY A 109 9.93 16.39 -1.71
N VAL A 110 8.98 16.71 -0.84
CA VAL A 110 7.57 16.80 -1.20
C VAL A 110 7.32 18.06 -2.02
N ASN A 111 6.63 17.91 -3.15
CA ASN A 111 6.07 19.04 -3.88
C ASN A 111 4.77 19.48 -3.18
N ILE A 112 4.87 20.51 -2.36
CA ILE A 112 3.75 20.99 -1.53
C ILE A 112 2.63 21.63 -2.36
N ASP A 113 2.94 22.15 -3.56
CA ASP A 113 1.96 22.76 -4.46
C ASP A 113 1.04 21.71 -5.12
N GLU A 114 1.50 20.47 -5.21
CA GLU A 114 0.78 19.34 -5.79
C GLU A 114 0.20 18.39 -4.71
N LEU A 115 0.50 18.61 -3.43
CA LEU A 115 0.01 17.78 -2.34
C LEU A 115 -1.43 18.15 -1.99
N LEU A 116 -2.36 17.21 -2.09
CA LEU A 116 -3.71 17.39 -1.58
C LEU A 116 -3.70 17.29 -0.05
N LEU A 117 -3.98 18.40 0.62
CA LEU A 117 -4.02 18.47 2.09
C LEU A 117 -5.46 18.61 2.57
N SER A 118 -5.85 17.79 3.54
CA SER A 118 -7.08 17.92 4.30
C SER A 118 -6.79 17.96 5.79
N GLN A 119 -7.44 18.88 6.50
CA GLN A 119 -7.36 19.02 7.96
C GLN A 119 -8.78 18.91 8.54
N PRO A 120 -9.28 17.69 8.73
CA PRO A 120 -10.64 17.45 9.17
C PRO A 120 -10.84 17.83 10.65
N ASP A 121 -12.04 18.29 10.99
CA ASP A 121 -12.41 18.60 12.37
C ASP A 121 -12.80 17.34 13.17
N THR A 122 -13.17 16.27 12.50
CA THR A 122 -13.59 14.99 13.11
C THR A 122 -13.01 13.79 12.40
N GLY A 123 -12.88 12.67 13.11
CA GLY A 123 -12.41 11.41 12.55
C GLY A 123 -13.31 10.89 11.43
N GLU A 124 -14.63 10.97 11.59
CA GLU A 124 -15.56 10.56 10.54
C GLU A 124 -15.38 11.38 9.25
N GLN A 125 -15.18 12.69 9.38
CA GLN A 125 -14.90 13.55 8.23
C GLN A 125 -13.59 13.14 7.54
N GLY A 126 -12.54 12.90 8.30
CA GLY A 126 -11.25 12.47 7.77
C GLY A 126 -11.33 11.13 7.02
N LEU A 127 -12.02 10.15 7.60
CA LEU A 127 -12.24 8.85 6.98
C LEU A 127 -13.14 8.94 5.74
N GLY A 128 -14.18 9.78 5.78
CA GLY A 128 -15.04 10.02 4.62
C GLY A 128 -14.29 10.66 3.45
N ILE A 129 -13.37 11.59 3.73
CA ILE A 129 -12.48 12.19 2.72
C ILE A 129 -11.53 11.13 2.15
N ALA A 130 -10.92 10.31 3.01
CA ALA A 130 -10.04 9.22 2.58
C ALA A 130 -10.77 8.24 1.66
N ASP A 131 -11.99 7.81 2.04
CA ASP A 131 -12.82 6.92 1.24
C ASP A 131 -13.13 7.50 -0.14
N ALA A 132 -13.55 8.76 -0.20
CA ALA A 132 -13.83 9.44 -1.47
C ALA A 132 -12.60 9.53 -2.38
N LEU A 133 -11.42 9.84 -1.81
CA LEU A 133 -10.16 9.91 -2.56
C LEU A 133 -9.75 8.53 -3.11
N VAL A 134 -9.83 7.49 -2.27
CA VAL A 134 -9.52 6.11 -2.67
C VAL A 134 -10.51 5.61 -3.72
N ALA A 135 -11.81 5.85 -3.52
CA ALA A 135 -12.86 5.43 -4.47
C ALA A 135 -12.72 6.09 -5.85
N SER A 136 -12.15 7.29 -5.91
CA SER A 136 -11.91 7.98 -7.19
C SER A 136 -10.97 7.24 -8.13
N GLY A 137 -10.06 6.42 -7.57
CA GLY A 137 -8.99 5.75 -8.32
C GLY A 137 -7.92 6.68 -8.91
N ALA A 138 -7.98 7.98 -8.59
CA ALA A 138 -7.09 9.00 -9.13
C ALA A 138 -5.92 9.37 -8.20
N VAL A 139 -5.89 8.83 -6.98
CA VAL A 139 -4.86 9.08 -5.99
C VAL A 139 -4.02 7.82 -5.78
N ASP A 140 -2.69 7.98 -5.84
CA ASP A 140 -1.74 6.86 -5.74
C ASP A 140 -1.37 6.53 -4.30
N ILE A 141 -1.41 7.51 -3.40
CA ILE A 141 -1.16 7.35 -1.98
C ILE A 141 -2.05 8.30 -1.17
N VAL A 142 -2.65 7.78 -0.10
CA VAL A 142 -3.38 8.56 0.91
C VAL A 142 -2.71 8.31 2.25
N ILE A 143 -2.27 9.37 2.91
CA ILE A 143 -1.73 9.33 4.27
C ILE A 143 -2.81 9.82 5.23
N VAL A 144 -2.94 9.15 6.36
CA VAL A 144 -3.76 9.61 7.51
C VAL A 144 -2.82 9.73 8.71
N ASP A 145 -2.58 10.94 9.18
CA ASP A 145 -1.68 11.23 10.30
C ASP A 145 -2.42 12.07 11.35
N SER A 146 -2.74 11.56 12.51
CA SER A 146 -2.59 10.16 12.91
C SER A 146 -3.93 9.53 13.25
N VAL A 147 -3.98 8.19 13.27
CA VAL A 147 -5.19 7.44 13.68
C VAL A 147 -5.59 7.79 15.13
N ALA A 148 -4.62 8.08 15.99
CA ALA A 148 -4.88 8.49 17.40
C ALA A 148 -5.65 9.80 17.51
N ALA A 149 -5.57 10.69 16.52
CA ALA A 149 -6.32 11.96 16.48
C ALA A 149 -7.74 11.82 15.91
N LEU A 150 -8.10 10.63 15.43
CA LEU A 150 -9.44 10.34 14.89
C LEU A 150 -10.45 9.91 15.96
N VAL A 151 -10.05 9.85 17.23
CA VAL A 151 -10.87 9.35 18.35
C VAL A 151 -11.53 10.52 19.09
#